data_a8e0a89560ab158895b4b618c9e5525f
#
_entry.id   a8e0a89560ab158895b4b618c9e5525f
#
_cell.length_a   1.000
_cell.length_b   1.000
_cell.length_c   1.000
_cell.angle_alpha   90.00
_cell.angle_beta   90.00
_cell.angle_gamma   90.00
#
_symmetry.space_group_name_H-M   'P 1'
#
loop_
_entity.id
_entity.type
_entity.pdbx_description
1 polymer ?
#
loop_
_entity_poly.entity_id
_entity_poly.type
_entity_poly.pdbx_seq_one_letter_code
_entity_poly.pdbx_strand_id
1 'polypeptide(L)'
;FNLSETEDSMHRNPSKTYLNWSTPAEMVRLLEIADKKELFDPIYKDFLWNTMIATSTGSNKLKGLLPSNAIVGHKTGSSDRNSEGVKIADNDAGVVIMPDGKKYYIAVFVMNSRETDDENAAIIARISRMVYDEYLSENYISQEGER
;
A
#
# COMPACT_ATOMS: atom_id res chain seq x y z
N PHE A 1 3.85 6.51 14.23
CA PHE A 1 3.72 7.46 13.11
C PHE A 1 3.52 8.89 13.62
N ASN A 2 3.82 9.88 12.77
CA ASN A 2 3.60 11.29 13.01
C ASN A 2 2.92 11.93 11.79
N LEU A 3 1.88 12.74 12.03
CA LEU A 3 1.19 13.52 11.01
C LEU A 3 1.04 14.95 11.56
N SER A 4 2.01 15.81 11.27
CA SER A 4 2.10 17.17 11.80
C SER A 4 1.99 18.26 10.75
N GLU A 5 2.24 17.92 9.49
CA GLU A 5 2.25 18.86 8.37
C GLU A 5 1.08 18.64 7.42
N THR A 6 0.54 19.73 6.88
CA THR A 6 -0.47 19.68 5.83
C THR A 6 0.18 19.47 4.46
N GLU A 7 -0.57 18.97 3.49
CA GLU A 7 -0.09 18.79 2.12
C GLU A 7 0.37 20.12 1.50
N ASP A 8 -0.38 21.21 1.66
CA ASP A 8 0.01 22.56 1.24
C ASP A 8 1.34 23.01 1.84
N SER A 9 1.57 22.71 3.11
CA SER A 9 2.84 23.02 3.79
C SER A 9 4.02 22.24 3.19
N MET A 10 3.81 20.97 2.84
CA MET A 10 4.83 20.11 2.22
C MET A 10 5.12 20.53 0.77
N HIS A 11 4.13 20.94 0.00
CA HIS A 11 4.35 21.49 -1.36
C HIS A 11 5.16 22.80 -1.34
N ARG A 12 4.90 23.69 -0.37
CA ARG A 12 5.68 24.92 -0.22
C ARG A 12 7.11 24.68 0.25
N ASN A 13 7.33 23.64 1.01
CA ASN A 13 8.65 23.27 1.52
C ASN A 13 8.81 21.74 1.55
N PRO A 14 9.40 21.14 0.52
CA PRO A 14 9.53 19.67 0.40
C PRO A 14 10.23 19.01 1.60
N SER A 15 11.13 19.72 2.31
CA SER A 15 11.78 19.15 3.49
C SER A 15 10.82 18.83 4.64
N LYS A 16 9.64 19.45 4.67
CA LYS A 16 8.60 19.17 5.65
C LYS A 16 7.91 17.81 5.43
N THR A 17 8.05 17.23 4.26
CA THR A 17 7.54 15.87 3.98
C THR A 17 8.12 14.84 4.96
N TYR A 18 9.36 15.02 5.43
CA TYR A 18 9.97 14.14 6.42
C TYR A 18 9.35 14.23 7.83
N LEU A 19 8.56 15.25 8.11
CA LEU A 19 7.88 15.41 9.40
C LEU A 19 6.61 14.55 9.49
N ASN A 20 6.04 14.17 8.35
CA ASN A 20 4.99 13.16 8.28
C ASN A 20 5.62 11.80 7.99
N TRP A 21 5.55 10.88 8.94
CA TRP A 21 6.17 9.58 8.77
C TRP A 21 5.36 8.45 9.42
N SER A 22 5.51 7.28 8.88
CA SER A 22 5.07 6.00 9.42
C SER A 22 6.08 4.93 9.02
N THR A 23 5.93 3.73 9.55
CA THR A 23 6.63 2.55 9.06
C THR A 23 5.66 1.65 8.28
N PRO A 24 6.14 0.82 7.35
CA PRO A 24 5.28 -0.19 6.69
C PRO A 24 4.54 -1.07 7.69
N ALA A 25 5.20 -1.52 8.76
CA ALA A 25 4.60 -2.35 9.80
C ALA A 25 3.45 -1.64 10.53
N GLU A 26 3.62 -0.35 10.89
CA GLU A 26 2.54 0.44 11.51
C GLU A 26 1.37 0.66 10.55
N MET A 27 1.63 0.86 9.26
CA MET A 27 0.58 1.00 8.25
C MET A 27 -0.20 -0.30 8.06
N VAL A 28 0.47 -1.44 7.97
CA VAL A 28 -0.19 -2.77 7.92
C VAL A 28 -1.07 -2.97 9.16
N ARG A 29 -0.55 -2.65 10.34
CA ARG A 29 -1.32 -2.74 11.60
C ARG A 29 -2.54 -1.82 11.60
N LEU A 30 -2.41 -0.60 11.07
CA LEU A 30 -3.54 0.34 10.95
C LEU A 30 -4.62 -0.21 10.02
N LEU A 31 -4.25 -0.75 8.86
CA LEU A 31 -5.19 -1.38 7.92
C LEU A 31 -5.91 -2.58 8.55
N GLU A 32 -5.16 -3.43 9.26
CA GLU A 32 -5.73 -4.57 9.98
C GLU A 32 -6.72 -4.13 11.07
N ILE A 33 -6.39 -3.10 11.84
CA ILE A 33 -7.27 -2.54 12.86
C ILE A 33 -8.54 -1.97 12.22
N ALA A 34 -8.41 -1.21 11.14
CA ALA A 34 -9.54 -0.61 10.43
C ALA A 34 -10.50 -1.67 9.86
N ASP A 35 -9.97 -2.84 9.49
CA ASP A 35 -10.78 -3.94 8.96
C ASP A 35 -11.38 -4.82 10.07
N LYS A 36 -10.57 -5.22 11.06
CA LYS A 36 -10.99 -6.22 12.06
C LYS A 36 -11.75 -5.64 13.26
N LYS A 37 -11.51 -4.36 13.59
CA LYS A 37 -12.16 -3.72 14.73
C LYS A 37 -13.39 -2.94 14.29
N GLU A 38 -14.38 -2.88 15.16
CA GLU A 38 -15.56 -2.02 15.02
C GLU A 38 -15.22 -0.56 15.39
N LEU A 39 -14.29 0.06 14.62
CA LEU A 39 -13.90 1.46 14.83
C LEU A 39 -14.90 2.44 14.21
N PHE A 40 -15.65 1.97 13.20
CA PHE A 40 -16.59 2.76 12.42
C PHE A 40 -17.93 2.05 12.37
N ASP A 41 -19.00 2.85 12.19
CA ASP A 41 -20.27 2.29 11.72
C ASP A 41 -20.03 1.48 10.43
N PRO A 42 -20.68 0.32 10.26
CA PRO A 42 -20.50 -0.55 9.09
C PRO A 42 -20.58 0.18 7.75
N ILE A 43 -21.48 1.16 7.63
CA ILE A 43 -21.65 1.94 6.39
C ILE A 43 -20.39 2.72 6.00
N TYR A 44 -19.67 3.28 6.99
CA TYR A 44 -18.41 4.01 6.73
C TYR A 44 -17.25 3.07 6.47
N LYS A 45 -17.25 1.91 7.09
CA LYS A 45 -16.28 0.83 6.83
C LYS A 45 -16.41 0.35 5.39
N ASP A 46 -17.63 0.04 4.96
CA ASP A 46 -17.90 -0.40 3.59
C ASP A 46 -17.55 0.70 2.57
N PHE A 47 -17.87 1.96 2.87
CA PHE A 47 -17.48 3.09 2.04
C PHE A 47 -15.96 3.20 1.89
N LEU A 48 -15.21 3.06 2.99
CA LEU A 48 -13.75 3.11 2.97
C LEU A 48 -13.17 2.03 2.04
N TRP A 49 -13.55 0.77 2.26
CA TRP A 49 -13.02 -0.35 1.49
C TRP A 49 -13.45 -0.30 0.02
N ASN A 50 -14.69 0.01 -0.27
CA ASN A 50 -15.17 0.15 -1.64
C ASN A 50 -14.44 1.29 -2.37
N THR A 51 -14.17 2.41 -1.70
CA THR A 51 -13.40 3.52 -2.25
C THR A 51 -11.95 3.10 -2.55
N MET A 52 -11.30 2.38 -1.65
CA MET A 52 -9.95 1.87 -1.86
C MET A 52 -9.87 0.87 -3.01
N ILE A 53 -10.86 -0.01 -3.16
CA ILE A 53 -10.95 -0.98 -4.26
C ILE A 53 -11.20 -0.27 -5.59
N ALA A 54 -12.03 0.77 -5.61
CA ALA A 54 -12.34 1.56 -6.81
C ALA A 54 -11.22 2.52 -7.23
N THR A 55 -10.14 2.63 -6.45
CA THR A 55 -9.01 3.53 -6.74
C THR A 55 -8.41 3.23 -8.10
N SER A 56 -8.27 4.26 -8.94
CA SER A 56 -7.65 4.20 -10.27
C SER A 56 -6.19 4.67 -10.28
N THR A 57 -5.75 5.43 -9.26
CA THR A 57 -4.38 5.91 -9.14
C THR A 57 -3.43 4.78 -8.75
N GLY A 58 -2.20 4.77 -9.30
CA GLY A 58 -1.18 3.78 -8.95
C GLY A 58 -1.50 2.36 -9.40
N SER A 59 -2.23 2.20 -10.51
CA SER A 59 -2.52 0.90 -11.11
C SER A 59 -1.27 0.08 -11.46
N ASN A 60 -0.11 0.75 -11.61
CA ASN A 60 1.21 0.19 -11.86
C ASN A 60 2.02 -0.10 -10.58
N LYS A 61 1.46 0.16 -9.37
CA LYS A 61 2.08 -0.11 -8.06
C LYS A 61 1.62 -1.46 -7.50
N LEU A 62 1.00 -1.53 -6.33
CA LEU A 62 0.59 -2.81 -5.73
C LEU A 62 -0.22 -3.71 -6.67
N LYS A 63 -1.06 -3.13 -7.53
CA LYS A 63 -1.84 -3.88 -8.54
C LYS A 63 -1.01 -4.36 -9.73
N GLY A 64 0.10 -3.71 -10.04
CA GLY A 64 0.74 -3.72 -11.36
C GLY A 64 1.15 -5.10 -11.89
N LEU A 65 1.50 -6.04 -11.03
CA LEU A 65 1.92 -7.40 -11.41
C LEU A 65 1.04 -8.49 -10.78
N LEU A 66 -0.03 -8.12 -10.08
CA LEU A 66 -0.95 -9.10 -9.54
C LEU A 66 -1.90 -9.64 -10.63
N PRO A 67 -2.37 -10.88 -10.52
CA PRO A 67 -3.30 -11.44 -11.50
C PRO A 67 -4.66 -10.72 -11.40
N SER A 68 -5.40 -10.69 -12.51
CA SER A 68 -6.65 -9.95 -12.65
C SER A 68 -7.80 -10.43 -11.73
N ASN A 69 -7.70 -11.61 -11.19
CA ASN A 69 -8.65 -12.18 -10.24
C ASN A 69 -8.30 -11.87 -8.77
N ALA A 70 -7.20 -11.19 -8.49
CA ALA A 70 -6.91 -10.61 -7.18
C ALA A 70 -7.60 -9.25 -7.05
N ILE A 71 -8.32 -9.02 -5.96
CA ILE A 71 -8.94 -7.74 -5.66
C ILE A 71 -7.98 -6.93 -4.78
N VAL A 72 -7.66 -5.70 -5.18
CA VAL A 72 -6.74 -4.83 -4.44
C VAL A 72 -7.44 -3.54 -4.08
N GLY A 73 -7.63 -3.30 -2.79
CA GLY A 73 -8.03 -2.00 -2.25
C GLY A 73 -6.80 -1.28 -1.71
N HIS A 74 -6.45 -0.11 -2.28
CA HIS A 74 -5.20 0.56 -1.91
C HIS A 74 -5.29 2.09 -1.93
N LYS A 75 -4.31 2.73 -1.28
CA LYS A 75 -4.09 4.19 -1.33
C LYS A 75 -2.62 4.49 -1.53
N THR A 76 -2.32 5.20 -2.60
CA THR A 76 -0.98 5.69 -2.91
C THR A 76 -0.63 6.96 -2.14
N GLY A 77 0.67 7.20 -1.93
CA GLY A 77 1.21 8.47 -1.47
C GLY A 77 2.48 8.79 -2.25
N SER A 78 2.59 10.00 -2.80
CA SER A 78 3.73 10.38 -3.64
C SER A 78 4.09 11.84 -3.34
N SER A 79 5.35 12.12 -3.01
CA SER A 79 5.87 13.47 -2.85
C SER A 79 6.30 14.08 -4.17
N ASP A 80 6.53 15.39 -4.18
CA ASP A 80 7.33 16.02 -5.20
C ASP A 80 8.80 15.61 -5.09
N ARG A 81 9.61 15.95 -6.11
CA ARG A 81 11.05 15.84 -6.06
C ARG A 81 11.64 17.10 -5.45
N ASN A 82 12.64 16.94 -4.59
CA ASN A 82 13.38 18.07 -4.06
C ASN A 82 14.31 18.70 -5.13
N SER A 83 15.02 19.78 -4.77
CA SER A 83 15.95 20.49 -5.66
C SER A 83 17.13 19.65 -6.19
N GLU A 84 17.41 18.50 -5.56
CA GLU A 84 18.42 17.53 -5.99
C GLU A 84 17.84 16.40 -6.87
N GLY A 85 16.57 16.49 -7.26
CA GLY A 85 15.87 15.48 -8.04
C GLY A 85 15.49 14.23 -7.26
N VAL A 86 15.60 14.25 -5.93
CA VAL A 86 15.25 13.10 -5.07
C VAL A 86 13.75 13.09 -4.80
N LYS A 87 13.10 11.96 -5.08
CA LYS A 87 11.73 11.65 -4.67
C LYS A 87 11.75 11.28 -3.19
N ILE A 88 11.18 12.12 -2.34
CA ILE A 88 11.24 11.93 -0.88
C ILE A 88 10.47 10.69 -0.47
N ALA A 89 9.27 10.52 -1.03
CA ALA A 89 8.41 9.37 -0.78
C ALA A 89 7.63 8.98 -2.02
N ASP A 90 7.53 7.67 -2.26
CA ASP A 90 6.64 7.07 -3.27
C ASP A 90 6.12 5.75 -2.73
N ASN A 91 4.89 5.74 -2.24
CA ASN A 91 4.35 4.71 -1.37
C ASN A 91 3.06 4.14 -1.93
N ASP A 92 2.75 2.91 -1.52
CA ASP A 92 1.43 2.32 -1.69
C ASP A 92 1.13 1.37 -0.52
N ALA A 93 -0.11 1.39 -0.03
CA ALA A 93 -0.55 0.51 1.05
C ALA A 93 -2.01 0.10 0.86
N GLY A 94 -2.35 -1.13 1.24
CA GLY A 94 -3.69 -1.63 1.04
C GLY A 94 -3.93 -3.05 1.52
N VAL A 95 -5.05 -3.60 1.05
CA VAL A 95 -5.46 -4.99 1.24
C VAL A 95 -5.48 -5.71 -0.10
N VAL A 96 -5.01 -6.94 -0.11
CA VAL A 96 -5.15 -7.86 -1.24
C VAL A 96 -6.09 -8.98 -0.83
N ILE A 97 -7.15 -9.19 -1.60
CA ILE A 97 -8.11 -10.26 -1.43
C ILE A 97 -7.83 -11.31 -2.52
N MET A 98 -7.51 -12.50 -2.07
CA MET A 98 -7.18 -13.65 -2.90
C MET A 98 -8.44 -14.26 -3.53
N PRO A 99 -8.32 -15.04 -4.62
CA PRO A 99 -9.47 -15.69 -5.25
C PRO A 99 -10.24 -16.66 -4.34
N ASP A 100 -9.60 -17.20 -3.31
CA ASP A 100 -10.21 -18.06 -2.29
C ASP A 100 -10.91 -17.28 -1.16
N GLY A 101 -10.94 -15.94 -1.25
CA GLY A 101 -11.54 -15.04 -0.27
C GLY A 101 -10.64 -14.69 0.92
N LYS A 102 -9.48 -15.32 1.07
CA LYS A 102 -8.50 -14.93 2.08
C LYS A 102 -7.92 -13.57 1.73
N LYS A 103 -7.41 -12.86 2.73
CA LYS A 103 -6.82 -11.53 2.53
C LYS A 103 -5.58 -11.31 3.39
N TYR A 104 -4.70 -10.44 2.88
CA TYR A 104 -3.57 -9.91 3.62
C TYR A 104 -3.45 -8.40 3.42
N TYR A 105 -2.75 -7.74 4.35
CA TYR A 105 -2.46 -6.31 4.27
C TYR A 105 -1.00 -6.11 3.89
N ILE A 106 -0.75 -5.13 3.05
CA ILE A 106 0.58 -4.85 2.52
C ILE A 106 0.83 -3.33 2.52
N ALA A 107 2.05 -2.93 2.84
CA ALA A 107 2.53 -1.57 2.69
C ALA A 107 3.95 -1.59 2.15
N VAL A 108 4.20 -0.86 1.08
CA VAL A 108 5.52 -0.71 0.46
C VAL A 108 5.84 0.78 0.38
N PHE A 109 6.92 1.18 1.03
CA PHE A 109 7.39 2.56 1.08
C PHE A 109 8.76 2.68 0.43
N VAL A 110 8.83 3.52 -0.60
CA VAL A 110 10.06 3.92 -1.27
C VAL A 110 10.42 5.32 -0.78
N MET A 111 11.62 5.50 -0.26
CA MET A 111 12.08 6.75 0.33
C MET A 111 13.43 7.18 -0.28
N ASN A 112 13.57 8.49 -0.50
CA ASN A 112 14.81 9.11 -0.99
C ASN A 112 15.31 8.50 -2.31
N SER A 113 14.39 8.22 -3.23
CA SER A 113 14.70 7.59 -4.51
C SER A 113 15.20 8.62 -5.54
N ARG A 114 16.22 8.23 -6.29
CA ARG A 114 16.69 8.94 -7.50
C ARG A 114 16.16 8.30 -8.78
N GLU A 115 15.50 7.15 -8.65
CA GLU A 115 14.89 6.43 -9.76
C GLU A 115 13.69 7.19 -10.34
N THR A 116 13.28 6.83 -11.54
CA THR A 116 12.07 7.36 -12.16
C THR A 116 10.82 6.94 -11.37
N ASP A 117 9.70 7.62 -11.59
CA ASP A 117 8.44 7.25 -10.96
C ASP A 117 7.96 5.87 -11.46
N ASP A 118 8.27 5.50 -12.70
CA ASP A 118 7.99 4.16 -13.25
C ASP A 118 8.84 3.07 -12.58
N GLU A 119 10.12 3.33 -12.32
CA GLU A 119 10.98 2.39 -11.59
C GLU A 119 10.53 2.21 -10.14
N ASN A 120 10.16 3.30 -9.47
CA ASN A 120 9.60 3.21 -8.11
C ASN A 120 8.31 2.38 -8.09
N ALA A 121 7.41 2.61 -9.05
CA ALA A 121 6.19 1.83 -9.19
C ALA A 121 6.50 0.35 -9.47
N ALA A 122 7.47 0.06 -10.34
CA ALA A 122 7.89 -1.31 -10.64
C ALA A 122 8.51 -2.02 -9.43
N ILE A 123 9.24 -1.32 -8.57
CA ILE A 123 9.75 -1.87 -7.30
C ILE A 123 8.57 -2.28 -6.41
N ILE A 124 7.59 -1.39 -6.23
CA ILE A 124 6.38 -1.65 -5.42
C ILE A 124 5.62 -2.87 -5.99
N ALA A 125 5.41 -2.90 -7.31
CA ALA A 125 4.71 -4.00 -7.97
C ALA A 125 5.41 -5.35 -7.83
N ARG A 126 6.74 -5.38 -7.96
CA ARG A 126 7.55 -6.60 -7.79
C ARG A 126 7.49 -7.12 -6.35
N ILE A 127 7.58 -6.25 -5.36
CA ILE A 127 7.44 -6.64 -3.94
C ILE A 127 6.04 -7.20 -3.70
N SER A 128 5.00 -6.52 -4.19
CA SER A 128 3.61 -6.99 -4.06
C SER A 128 3.43 -8.39 -4.69
N ARG A 129 4.02 -8.61 -5.87
CA ARG A 129 3.97 -9.91 -6.55
C ARG A 129 4.68 -11.01 -5.77
N MET A 130 5.86 -10.74 -5.23
CA MET A 130 6.59 -11.71 -4.40
C MET A 130 5.79 -12.13 -3.17
N VAL A 131 5.18 -11.17 -2.47
CA VAL A 131 4.32 -11.46 -1.32
C VAL A 131 3.10 -12.29 -1.73
N TYR A 132 2.49 -11.98 -2.87
CA TYR A 132 1.35 -12.73 -3.38
C TYR A 132 1.71 -14.19 -3.67
N ASP A 133 2.84 -14.42 -4.35
CA ASP A 133 3.29 -15.76 -4.70
C ASP A 133 3.66 -16.59 -3.46
N GLU A 134 4.31 -15.97 -2.46
CA GLU A 134 4.64 -16.62 -1.19
C GLU A 134 3.37 -17.01 -0.43
N TYR A 135 2.40 -16.11 -0.35
CA TYR A 135 1.12 -16.38 0.32
C TYR A 135 0.35 -17.52 -0.35
N LEU A 136 0.44 -17.67 -1.68
CA LEU A 136 -0.12 -18.82 -2.39
C LEU A 136 0.61 -20.11 -2.02
N SER A 137 1.94 -20.11 -1.98
CA SER A 137 2.74 -21.30 -1.71
C SER A 137 2.49 -21.87 -0.31
N GLU A 138 2.43 -21.02 0.71
CA GLU A 138 2.10 -21.42 2.08
C GLU A 138 0.73 -22.06 2.21
N ASN A 139 -0.26 -21.55 1.47
CA ASN A 139 -1.62 -22.12 1.47
C ASN A 139 -1.70 -23.49 0.77
N TYR A 140 -0.86 -23.76 -0.25
CA TYR A 140 -0.79 -25.07 -0.88
C TYR A 140 -0.20 -26.13 0.07
N ILE A 141 0.88 -25.81 0.78
CA ILE A 141 1.53 -26.71 1.73
C ILE A 141 0.59 -27.08 2.89
N SER A 142 -0.18 -26.11 3.38
CA SER A 142 -1.12 -26.33 4.49
C SER A 142 -2.25 -27.31 4.12
N GLN A 143 -2.68 -27.33 2.86
CA GLN A 143 -3.74 -28.24 2.39
C GLN A 143 -3.26 -29.67 2.13
N GLU A 144 -1.97 -29.86 1.81
CA GLU A 144 -1.40 -31.22 1.62
C GLU A 144 -1.06 -31.89 2.95
N GLY A 145 -0.81 -31.12 4.01
CA GLY A 145 -0.54 -31.65 5.35
C GLY A 145 -1.76 -32.12 6.13
N GLU A 146 -2.97 -31.81 5.66
CA GLU A 146 -4.25 -32.25 6.26
C GLU A 146 -4.90 -33.45 5.54
N ARG A 147 -4.23 -34.04 4.56
CA ARG A 147 -4.64 -35.28 3.87
C ARG A 147 -3.80 -36.46 4.30
#